data_59bebc5218fcc5594e31261ec50a82bd
#
_entry.id   59bebc5218fcc5594e31261ec50a82bd
#
_cell.length_a   1.000
_cell.length_b   1.000
_cell.length_c   1.000
_cell.angle_alpha   90.00
_cell.angle_beta   90.00
_cell.angle_gamma   90.00
#
_symmetry.space_group_name_H-M   'P 1'
#
loop_
_entity.id
_entity.type
_entity.pdbx_description
1 polymer ?
#
loop_
_entity_poly.entity_id
_entity_poly.type
_entity_poly.pdbx_seq_one_letter_code
_entity_poly.pdbx_strand_id
1 'polypeptide(L)'
;MPRCRTVLLLVAWLALTLGVASLGSAGEQRTAVLKQYWGTIASVRIDRCGKRPGLCEGMIILDQRDRGALALAIRPGTWIKHGDRLVLLEDLQVGNDVHVQAIEIAEEGVMRATTIEVPTTP
;
A
#
# COMPACT_ATOMS: atom_id res chain seq x y z
N MET A 1 -5.31 -13.10 67.45
CA MET A 1 -6.45 -12.47 66.79
C MET A 1 -6.26 -12.58 65.29
N PRO A 2 -6.99 -13.44 64.65
CA PRO A 2 -6.76 -13.73 63.23
C PRO A 2 -7.46 -12.81 62.24
N ARG A 3 -7.79 -11.62 62.67
CA ARG A 3 -8.60 -10.73 61.81
C ARG A 3 -7.81 -9.97 60.72
N CYS A 4 -6.52 -9.98 60.76
CA CYS A 4 -5.69 -9.29 59.78
C CYS A 4 -5.32 -10.15 58.57
N ARG A 5 -5.65 -11.44 58.61
CA ARG A 5 -5.24 -12.33 57.53
C ARG A 5 -6.16 -12.31 56.30
N THR A 6 -7.39 -11.89 56.49
CA THR A 6 -8.37 -11.86 55.40
C THR A 6 -8.26 -10.63 54.51
N VAL A 7 -7.70 -9.57 55.06
CA VAL A 7 -7.54 -8.33 54.29
C VAL A 7 -6.38 -8.39 53.30
N LEU A 8 -5.33 -9.14 53.67
CA LEU A 8 -4.15 -9.30 52.82
C LEU A 8 -4.41 -10.16 51.54
N LEU A 9 -5.37 -11.06 51.62
CA LEU A 9 -5.73 -11.91 50.48
C LEU A 9 -6.53 -11.17 49.42
N LEU A 10 -7.28 -10.14 49.80
CA LEU A 10 -8.08 -9.34 48.88
C LEU A 10 -7.23 -8.38 48.05
N VAL A 11 -6.11 -7.93 48.58
CA VAL A 11 -5.21 -7.00 47.89
C VAL A 11 -4.41 -7.72 46.78
N ALA A 12 -4.09 -8.98 47.02
CA ALA A 12 -3.37 -9.78 46.03
C ALA A 12 -4.17 -10.10 44.77
N TRP A 13 -5.47 -10.13 44.88
CA TRP A 13 -6.36 -10.41 43.75
C TRP A 13 -6.55 -9.21 42.83
N LEU A 14 -6.43 -8.01 43.33
CA LEU A 14 -6.59 -6.80 42.53
C LEU A 14 -5.41 -6.52 41.62
N ALA A 15 -4.24 -7.02 41.97
CA ALA A 15 -3.03 -6.81 41.17
C ALA A 15 -2.97 -7.70 39.94
N LEU A 16 -3.66 -8.82 39.96
CA LEU A 16 -3.65 -9.77 38.85
C LEU A 16 -4.57 -9.40 37.68
N THR A 17 -5.57 -8.55 37.93
CA THR A 17 -6.52 -8.17 36.89
C THR A 17 -6.05 -7.04 35.99
N LEU A 18 -5.05 -6.30 36.41
CA LEU A 18 -4.51 -5.17 35.64
C LEU A 18 -3.50 -5.56 34.55
N GLY A 19 -2.97 -6.77 34.62
CA GLY A 19 -1.96 -7.23 33.67
C GLY A 19 -2.50 -7.69 32.32
N VAL A 20 -3.79 -7.92 32.21
CA VAL A 20 -4.38 -8.52 31.00
C VAL A 20 -4.87 -7.46 30.01
N ALA A 21 -5.10 -6.25 30.46
CA ALA A 21 -5.62 -5.19 29.62
C ALA A 21 -4.63 -4.64 28.59
N SER A 22 -3.33 -4.90 28.75
CA SER A 22 -2.30 -4.39 27.87
C SER A 22 -2.09 -5.24 26.61
N LEU A 23 -2.71 -6.40 26.53
CA LEU A 23 -2.56 -7.29 25.39
C LEU A 23 -3.46 -6.95 24.20
N GLY A 24 -4.43 -6.05 24.38
CA GLY A 24 -5.33 -5.63 23.33
C GLY A 24 -4.76 -4.66 22.31
N SER A 25 -3.57 -4.12 22.55
CA SER A 25 -2.95 -3.14 21.66
C SER A 25 -2.03 -3.77 20.61
N ALA A 26 -1.92 -5.08 20.56
CA ALA A 26 -1.07 -5.78 19.61
C ALA A 26 -1.65 -5.83 18.19
N GLY A 27 -2.83 -5.28 17.96
CA GLY A 27 -3.41 -5.14 16.65
C GLY A 27 -2.84 -3.95 15.87
N GLU A 28 -1.54 -3.85 15.74
CA GLU A 28 -0.93 -2.94 14.78
C GLU A 28 -1.17 -3.45 13.37
N GLN A 29 -2.40 -3.35 12.95
CA GLN A 29 -2.70 -3.47 11.55
C GLN A 29 -2.19 -2.20 10.88
N ARG A 30 -1.04 -2.29 10.27
CA ARG A 30 -0.56 -1.29 9.35
C ARG A 30 -1.49 -1.31 8.15
N THR A 31 -2.55 -0.53 8.23
CA THR A 31 -3.39 -0.28 7.08
C THR A 31 -2.55 0.49 6.07
N ALA A 32 -2.21 -0.18 4.96
CA ALA A 32 -1.57 0.49 3.86
C ALA A 32 -2.50 1.60 3.36
N VAL A 33 -2.03 2.84 3.42
CA VAL A 33 -2.81 3.99 2.97
C VAL A 33 -2.71 4.06 1.45
N LEU A 34 -3.85 3.95 0.80
CA LEU A 34 -3.94 4.10 -0.65
C LEU A 34 -3.87 5.59 -1.00
N LYS A 35 -2.87 5.96 -1.78
CA LYS A 35 -2.68 7.32 -2.27
C LYS A 35 -2.98 7.39 -3.76
N GLN A 36 -3.46 8.54 -4.21
CA GLN A 36 -3.79 8.78 -5.60
C GLN A 36 -2.86 9.83 -6.20
N TYR A 37 -2.40 9.56 -7.41
CA TYR A 37 -1.50 10.44 -8.14
C TYR A 37 -2.00 10.65 -9.57
N TRP A 38 -1.79 11.83 -10.07
CA TRP A 38 -2.10 12.20 -11.44
C TRP A 38 -0.83 12.70 -12.10
N GLY A 39 -0.59 12.31 -13.31
CA GLY A 39 0.58 12.78 -14.04
C GLY A 39 0.71 12.16 -15.41
N THR A 40 1.85 12.42 -16.00
CA THR A 40 2.21 11.93 -17.33
C THR A 40 3.35 10.93 -17.20
N ILE A 41 3.29 9.84 -17.95
CA ILE A 41 4.36 8.84 -17.95
C ILE A 41 5.60 9.42 -18.61
N ALA A 42 6.67 9.54 -17.84
CA ALA A 42 7.96 10.02 -18.34
C ALA A 42 8.86 8.88 -18.81
N SER A 43 8.78 7.72 -18.16
CA SER A 43 9.52 6.53 -18.61
C SER A 43 8.82 5.26 -18.15
N VAL A 44 9.05 4.18 -18.87
CA VAL A 44 8.57 2.84 -18.55
C VAL A 44 9.74 1.88 -18.65
N ARG A 45 9.99 1.14 -17.57
CA ARG A 45 10.95 0.03 -17.57
C ARG A 45 10.20 -1.25 -17.34
N ILE A 46 10.38 -2.21 -18.20
CA ILE A 46 9.74 -3.52 -18.09
C ILE A 46 10.83 -4.54 -17.76
N ASP A 47 10.71 -5.18 -16.59
CA ASP A 47 11.60 -6.26 -16.20
C ASP A 47 11.10 -7.59 -16.75
N ARG A 48 9.80 -7.83 -16.61
CA ARG A 48 9.13 -8.96 -17.26
C ARG A 48 7.62 -8.79 -17.19
N CYS A 49 6.91 -9.42 -18.12
CA CYS A 49 5.45 -9.53 -18.09
C CYS A 49 5.04 -10.98 -18.31
N GLY A 50 4.04 -11.42 -17.56
CA GLY A 50 3.34 -12.66 -17.85
C GLY A 50 2.39 -12.49 -19.04
N LYS A 51 1.74 -13.57 -19.43
CA LYS A 51 0.81 -13.57 -20.58
C LYS A 51 -0.53 -12.90 -20.29
N ARG A 52 -0.82 -12.64 -19.02
CA ARG A 52 -2.11 -12.07 -18.59
C ARG A 52 -1.90 -10.70 -17.97
N PRO A 53 -2.88 -9.78 -18.08
CA PRO A 53 -2.83 -8.54 -17.35
C PRO A 53 -2.67 -8.78 -15.84
N GLY A 54 -1.99 -7.86 -15.16
CA GLY A 54 -1.76 -7.96 -13.72
C GLY A 54 -0.53 -8.77 -13.33
N LEU A 55 0.25 -9.26 -14.30
CA LEU A 55 1.45 -10.08 -14.04
C LEU A 55 2.74 -9.42 -14.52
N CYS A 56 2.75 -8.11 -14.69
CA CYS A 56 3.95 -7.40 -15.09
C CYS A 56 4.80 -6.97 -13.90
N GLU A 57 6.10 -6.92 -14.11
CA GLU A 57 7.06 -6.34 -13.17
C GLU A 57 7.90 -5.30 -13.88
N GLY A 58 8.14 -4.20 -13.21
CA GLY A 58 8.94 -3.12 -13.75
C GLY A 58 8.80 -1.85 -12.93
N MET A 59 9.01 -0.73 -13.57
CA MET A 59 8.92 0.57 -12.94
C MET A 59 8.45 1.62 -13.94
N ILE A 60 7.64 2.55 -13.48
CA ILE A 60 7.31 3.75 -14.25
C ILE A 60 7.79 4.97 -13.49
N ILE A 61 8.15 6.00 -14.23
CA ILE A 61 8.39 7.33 -13.69
C ILE A 61 7.22 8.20 -14.12
N LEU A 62 6.58 8.80 -13.15
CA LEU A 62 5.43 9.67 -13.36
C LEU A 62 5.87 11.12 -13.17
N ASP A 63 5.60 11.96 -14.16
CA ASP A 63 5.83 13.40 -14.05
C ASP A 63 4.54 14.05 -13.52
N GLN A 64 4.63 14.59 -12.31
CA GLN A 64 3.51 15.23 -11.63
C GLN A 64 3.47 16.75 -11.79
N ARG A 65 4.09 17.28 -12.81
CA ARG A 65 4.21 18.71 -13.05
C ARG A 65 4.87 19.44 -11.87
N ASP A 66 4.07 20.05 -10.99
CA ASP A 66 4.57 20.88 -9.88
C ASP A 66 5.21 20.08 -8.75
N ARG A 67 4.95 18.78 -8.71
CA ARG A 67 5.44 17.90 -7.63
C ARG A 67 6.69 17.09 -8.03
N GLY A 68 7.14 17.24 -9.26
CA GLY A 68 8.33 16.53 -9.75
C GLY A 68 8.06 15.10 -10.15
N ALA A 69 9.11 14.33 -10.27
CA ALA A 69 9.05 12.95 -10.73
C ALA A 69 8.79 11.98 -9.57
N LEU A 70 7.93 11.01 -9.80
CA LEU A 70 7.61 9.96 -8.83
C LEU A 70 7.90 8.60 -9.47
N ALA A 71 8.77 7.81 -8.83
CA ALA A 71 9.02 6.44 -9.25
C ALA A 71 7.99 5.50 -8.61
N LEU A 72 7.38 4.67 -9.43
CA LEU A 72 6.37 3.72 -9.00
C LEU A 72 6.79 2.31 -9.42
N ALA A 73 6.87 1.41 -8.45
CA ALA A 73 7.14 0.01 -8.72
C ALA A 73 5.89 -0.69 -9.25
N ILE A 74 6.06 -1.48 -10.29
CA ILE A 74 5.01 -2.33 -10.87
C ILE A 74 5.34 -3.76 -10.50
N ARG A 75 4.40 -4.44 -9.89
CA ARG A 75 4.58 -5.83 -9.45
C ARG A 75 3.34 -6.65 -9.80
N PRO A 76 3.42 -7.98 -9.74
CA PRO A 76 2.22 -8.80 -9.90
C PRO A 76 1.13 -8.33 -8.93
N GLY A 77 -0.07 -8.15 -9.45
CA GLY A 77 -1.18 -7.54 -8.73
C GLY A 77 -1.41 -6.07 -9.06
N THR A 78 -0.54 -5.42 -9.82
CA THR A 78 -0.80 -4.09 -10.36
C THR A 78 -1.68 -4.21 -11.59
N TRP A 79 -2.85 -3.61 -11.55
CA TRP A 79 -3.81 -3.61 -12.64
C TRP A 79 -3.65 -2.34 -13.47
N ILE A 80 -3.53 -2.52 -14.77
CA ILE A 80 -3.38 -1.43 -15.73
C ILE A 80 -4.59 -1.42 -16.63
N LYS A 81 -5.29 -0.30 -16.66
CA LYS A 81 -6.50 -0.14 -17.46
C LYS A 81 -6.31 0.94 -18.51
N HIS A 82 -6.76 0.67 -19.71
CA HIS A 82 -6.89 1.67 -20.77
C HIS A 82 -8.36 1.76 -21.14
N GLY A 83 -9.05 2.76 -20.59
CA GLY A 83 -10.51 2.77 -20.61
C GLY A 83 -11.06 1.61 -19.79
N ASP A 84 -11.90 0.79 -20.39
CA ASP A 84 -12.50 -0.39 -19.75
C ASP A 84 -11.68 -1.66 -19.90
N ARG A 85 -10.55 -1.59 -20.62
CA ARG A 85 -9.74 -2.77 -20.93
C ARG A 85 -8.57 -2.87 -20.01
N LEU A 86 -8.31 -4.09 -19.51
CA LEU A 86 -7.06 -4.43 -18.84
C LEU A 86 -5.97 -4.63 -19.88
N VAL A 87 -4.83 -4.00 -19.68
CA VAL A 87 -3.69 -4.05 -20.59
C VAL A 87 -2.42 -4.43 -19.85
N LEU A 88 -1.36 -4.67 -20.60
CA LEU A 88 -0.04 -4.99 -20.05
C LEU A 88 0.79 -3.71 -19.86
N LEU A 89 1.84 -3.81 -19.07
CA LEU A 89 2.77 -2.70 -18.87
C LEU A 89 3.41 -2.22 -20.19
N GLU A 90 3.65 -3.14 -21.11
CA GLU A 90 4.20 -2.82 -22.43
C GLU A 90 3.25 -1.98 -23.30
N ASP A 91 1.96 -1.94 -22.95
CA ASP A 91 0.98 -1.12 -23.67
C ASP A 91 0.97 0.33 -23.19
N LEU A 92 1.63 0.64 -22.06
CA LEU A 92 1.79 2.01 -21.61
C LEU A 92 2.84 2.73 -22.44
N GLN A 93 2.56 3.96 -22.79
CA GLN A 93 3.46 4.78 -23.60
C GLN A 93 3.89 6.03 -22.83
N VAL A 94 5.14 6.43 -23.04
CA VAL A 94 5.63 7.74 -22.59
C VAL A 94 4.74 8.83 -23.17
N GLY A 95 4.31 9.76 -22.33
CA GLY A 95 3.38 10.81 -22.71
C GLY A 95 1.93 10.53 -22.38
N ASN A 96 1.58 9.30 -22.00
CA ASN A 96 0.21 9.02 -21.54
C ASN A 96 -0.08 9.76 -20.24
N ASP A 97 -1.21 10.44 -20.17
CA ASP A 97 -1.75 10.95 -18.92
C ASP A 97 -2.40 9.80 -18.18
N VAL A 98 -2.07 9.65 -16.91
CA VAL A 98 -2.56 8.53 -16.11
C VAL A 98 -3.01 8.97 -14.73
N HIS A 99 -3.92 8.20 -14.17
CA HIS A 99 -4.29 8.24 -12.77
C HIS A 99 -3.79 6.97 -12.11
N VAL A 100 -3.02 7.11 -11.05
CA VAL A 100 -2.40 5.99 -10.36
C VAL A 100 -2.88 5.94 -8.92
N GLN A 101 -3.31 4.77 -8.50
CA GLN A 101 -3.48 4.45 -7.09
C GLN A 101 -2.26 3.65 -6.63
N ALA A 102 -1.67 4.07 -5.53
CA ALA A 102 -0.43 3.48 -5.04
C ALA A 102 -0.42 3.36 -3.53
N ILE A 103 0.34 2.41 -3.04
CA ILE A 103 0.60 2.22 -1.62
C ILE A 103 2.10 2.39 -1.36
N GLU A 104 2.41 2.91 -0.19
CA GLU A 104 3.79 2.99 0.26
C GLU A 104 4.18 1.67 0.93
N ILE A 105 5.26 1.06 0.45
CA ILE A 105 5.83 -0.11 1.10
C ILE A 105 6.94 0.39 2.01
N ALA A 106 6.62 0.50 3.31
CA ALA A 106 7.51 1.11 4.30
C ALA A 106 8.86 0.40 4.40
N GLU A 107 8.89 -0.91 4.21
CA GLU A 107 10.11 -1.71 4.30
C GLU A 107 11.08 -1.44 3.16
N GLU A 108 10.56 -1.07 2.00
CA GLU A 108 11.37 -0.85 0.80
C GLU A 108 11.60 0.63 0.49
N GLY A 109 10.87 1.52 1.15
CA GLY A 109 10.91 2.95 0.87
C GLY A 109 10.43 3.33 -0.52
N VAL A 110 9.65 2.46 -1.15
CA VAL A 110 9.19 2.59 -2.53
C VAL A 110 7.67 2.64 -2.57
N MET A 111 7.14 3.44 -3.47
CA MET A 111 5.72 3.43 -3.79
C MET A 111 5.42 2.32 -4.79
N ARG A 112 4.42 1.52 -4.51
CA ARG A 112 3.95 0.47 -5.40
C ARG A 112 2.61 0.86 -6.00
N ALA A 113 2.52 0.85 -7.31
CA ALA A 113 1.25 1.07 -8.00
C ALA A 113 0.33 -0.14 -7.81
N THR A 114 -0.90 0.11 -7.42
CA THR A 114 -1.94 -0.93 -7.35
C THR A 114 -2.83 -0.89 -8.58
N THR A 115 -3.15 0.29 -9.06
CA THR A 115 -3.96 0.47 -10.27
C THR A 115 -3.43 1.67 -11.05
N ILE A 116 -3.30 1.50 -12.35
CA ILE A 116 -2.94 2.56 -13.29
C ILE A 116 -4.07 2.67 -14.30
N GLU A 117 -4.64 3.85 -14.43
CA GLU A 117 -5.69 4.09 -15.42
C GLU A 117 -5.22 5.11 -16.45
N VAL A 118 -5.29 4.71 -17.71
CA VAL A 118 -5.13 5.62 -18.83
C VAL A 118 -6.55 5.98 -19.29
N PRO A 119 -7.02 7.20 -19.02
CA PRO A 119 -8.36 7.58 -19.43
C PRO A 119 -8.44 7.64 -20.95
N THR A 120 -9.51 7.10 -21.50
CA THR A 120 -9.81 7.32 -22.91
C THR A 120 -10.40 8.70 -23.06
N THR A 121 -9.77 9.54 -23.86
CA THR A 121 -10.34 10.81 -24.27
C THR A 121 -11.59 10.54 -25.11
N PRO A 122 -12.71 11.14 -24.79
CA PRO A 122 -13.91 11.03 -25.62
C PRO A 122 -13.72 11.63 -27.00
#